data_f9f368332c7054f9147f720194ff7914
#
_entry.id   f9f368332c7054f9147f720194ff7914
#
_cell.length_a   1.000
_cell.length_b   1.000
_cell.length_c   1.000
_cell.angle_alpha   90.00
_cell.angle_beta   90.00
_cell.angle_gamma   90.00
#
_symmetry.space_group_name_H-M   'P 1'
#
loop_
_entity.id
_entity.type
_entity.pdbx_description
1 polymer ?
#
loop_
_entity_poly.entity_id
_entity_poly.type
_entity_poly.pdbx_seq_one_letter_code
_entity_poly.pdbx_strand_id
1 'polypeptide(L)'
;MNTDSVRSLFTMFSGQPADESTAPLVTLAVERVSSFLLPEADPEDVRLDFLCAAEANFRYQQIKAARGAEEYTYAGKLSKNGQATALTCAESLLRDYYQLCEDLIRPQTFTFMTTGKEAEPCSPRS
;
A
#
# COMPACT_ATOMS: atom_id res chain seq x y z
N MET A 1 2.64 -12.87 11.13
CA MET A 1 1.69 -12.19 10.24
C MET A 1 0.60 -13.14 9.82
N ASN A 2 -0.62 -12.67 9.90
CA ASN A 2 -1.77 -13.51 9.60
C ASN A 2 -2.28 -13.17 8.21
N THR A 3 -2.15 -14.10 7.29
CA THR A 3 -2.53 -13.85 5.89
C THR A 3 -4.02 -13.54 5.73
N ASP A 4 -4.87 -14.19 6.51
CA ASP A 4 -6.29 -13.90 6.41
C ASP A 4 -6.60 -12.48 6.86
N SER A 5 -5.93 -12.05 7.91
CA SER A 5 -6.09 -10.69 8.39
C SER A 5 -5.60 -9.69 7.35
N VAL A 6 -4.47 -9.98 6.73
CA VAL A 6 -3.91 -9.12 5.69
C VAL A 6 -4.88 -9.02 4.52
N ARG A 7 -5.50 -10.12 4.14
CA ARG A 7 -6.46 -10.09 3.05
C ARG A 7 -7.66 -9.23 3.38
N SER A 8 -8.17 -9.35 4.59
CA SER A 8 -9.31 -8.55 5.01
C SER A 8 -8.97 -7.07 4.98
N LEU A 9 -7.78 -6.74 5.47
CA LEU A 9 -7.35 -5.35 5.49
C LEU A 9 -7.09 -4.82 4.08
N PHE A 10 -6.56 -5.67 3.20
CA PHE A 10 -6.36 -5.29 1.82
C PHE A 10 -7.71 -4.93 1.17
N THR A 11 -8.72 -5.74 1.45
CA THR A 11 -10.06 -5.46 0.92
C THR A 11 -10.57 -4.12 1.45
N MET A 12 -10.33 -3.86 2.72
CA MET A 12 -10.77 -2.60 3.31
C MET A 12 -10.06 -1.42 2.68
N PHE A 13 -8.77 -1.55 2.42
CA PHE A 13 -8.01 -0.43 1.86
C PHE A 13 -8.28 -0.21 0.38
N SER A 14 -8.38 -1.30 -0.37
CA SER A 14 -8.48 -1.19 -1.83
C SER A 14 -9.90 -1.18 -2.36
N GLY A 15 -10.82 -1.68 -1.59
CA GLY A 15 -12.19 -1.84 -2.05
C GLY A 15 -12.34 -3.03 -2.98
N GLN A 16 -11.33 -3.90 -3.06
CA GLN A 16 -11.37 -5.04 -3.95
C GLN A 16 -11.30 -6.33 -3.17
N PRO A 17 -11.98 -7.37 -3.60
CA PRO A 17 -11.90 -8.63 -2.89
C PRO A 17 -10.50 -9.23 -3.03
N ALA A 18 -10.07 -9.91 -1.99
CA ALA A 18 -8.76 -10.56 -2.02
C ALA A 18 -8.93 -11.95 -2.65
N ASP A 19 -9.11 -11.97 -3.94
CA ASP A 19 -9.33 -13.23 -4.65
C ASP A 19 -8.07 -13.62 -5.39
N GLU A 20 -8.18 -14.52 -6.34
CA GLU A 20 -7.02 -15.04 -7.02
C GLU A 20 -6.28 -13.98 -7.81
N SER A 21 -6.96 -12.96 -8.25
CA SER A 21 -6.32 -11.93 -9.06
C SER A 21 -5.44 -11.02 -8.20
N THR A 22 -5.75 -10.88 -6.91
CA THR A 22 -4.98 -10.01 -6.04
C THR A 22 -4.14 -10.79 -5.02
N ALA A 23 -4.34 -12.08 -4.91
CA ALA A 23 -3.59 -12.87 -3.94
C ALA A 23 -2.07 -12.76 -4.10
N PRO A 24 -1.53 -12.70 -5.31
CA PRO A 24 -0.07 -12.54 -5.43
C PRO A 24 0.45 -11.27 -4.81
N LEU A 25 -0.36 -10.21 -4.82
CA LEU A 25 0.07 -8.96 -4.20
C LEU A 25 0.16 -9.09 -2.69
N VAL A 26 -0.79 -9.80 -2.11
CA VAL A 26 -0.78 -10.03 -0.68
C VAL A 26 0.41 -10.90 -0.30
N THR A 27 0.67 -11.94 -1.08
CA THR A 27 1.80 -12.83 -0.82
C THR A 27 3.12 -12.07 -0.88
N LEU A 28 3.28 -11.25 -1.90
CA LEU A 28 4.51 -10.48 -2.06
C LEU A 28 4.68 -9.50 -0.90
N ALA A 29 3.59 -8.87 -0.48
CA ALA A 29 3.68 -7.92 0.61
C ALA A 29 4.12 -8.59 1.90
N VAL A 30 3.57 -9.75 2.20
CA VAL A 30 3.94 -10.48 3.39
C VAL A 30 5.42 -10.85 3.34
N GLU A 31 5.90 -11.27 2.17
CA GLU A 31 7.29 -11.64 2.04
C GLU A 31 8.22 -10.44 2.18
N ARG A 32 7.82 -9.31 1.62
CA ARG A 32 8.66 -8.13 1.74
C ARG A 32 8.77 -7.68 3.20
N VAL A 33 7.65 -7.60 3.87
CA VAL A 33 7.66 -7.17 5.27
C VAL A 33 8.43 -8.15 6.12
N SER A 34 8.27 -9.44 5.84
CA SER A 34 9.01 -10.45 6.59
C SER A 34 10.51 -10.26 6.44
N SER A 35 10.96 -9.82 5.27
CA SER A 35 12.38 -9.66 5.04
C SER A 35 12.95 -8.46 5.81
N PHE A 36 12.09 -7.52 6.24
CA PHE A 36 12.54 -6.37 7.00
C PHE A 36 12.44 -6.59 8.49
N LEU A 37 11.81 -7.67 8.92
CA LEU A 37 11.50 -7.86 10.32
C LEU A 37 12.77 -7.97 11.15
N LEU A 38 12.80 -7.29 12.28
CA LEU A 38 13.92 -7.41 13.18
C LEU A 38 13.87 -8.75 13.89
N PRO A 39 15.01 -9.32 14.23
CA PRO A 39 15.03 -10.65 14.85
C PRO A 39 14.24 -10.73 16.14
N GLU A 40 14.20 -9.64 16.88
CA GLU A 40 13.53 -9.65 18.18
C GLU A 40 12.06 -9.26 18.05
N ALA A 41 11.60 -8.90 16.87
CA ALA A 41 10.22 -8.46 16.72
C ALA A 41 9.27 -9.66 16.72
N ASP A 42 8.07 -9.42 17.21
CA ASP A 42 7.05 -10.45 17.24
C ASP A 42 6.40 -10.50 15.85
N PRO A 43 6.57 -11.59 15.11
CA PRO A 43 5.99 -11.65 13.77
C PRO A 43 4.48 -11.69 13.75
N GLU A 44 3.87 -11.85 14.92
CA GLU A 44 2.41 -11.86 15.00
C GLU A 44 1.85 -10.51 15.46
N ASP A 45 2.68 -9.49 15.54
CA ASP A 45 2.21 -8.17 15.93
C ASP A 45 1.20 -7.69 14.90
N VAL A 46 0.05 -7.24 15.37
CA VAL A 46 -1.04 -6.87 14.48
C VAL A 46 -0.67 -5.70 13.57
N ARG A 47 0.24 -4.85 14.00
CA ARG A 47 0.66 -3.73 13.16
C ARG A 47 1.30 -4.20 11.86
N LEU A 48 1.91 -5.38 11.89
CA LEU A 48 2.52 -5.91 10.68
C LEU A 48 1.48 -6.31 9.65
N ASP A 49 0.31 -6.75 10.11
CA ASP A 49 -0.76 -7.09 9.18
C ASP A 49 -1.23 -5.84 8.44
N PHE A 50 -1.34 -4.73 9.15
CA PHE A 50 -1.72 -3.47 8.51
C PHE A 50 -0.66 -3.02 7.52
N LEU A 51 0.62 -3.16 7.88
CA LEU A 51 1.69 -2.78 6.98
C LEU A 51 1.68 -3.63 5.73
N CYS A 52 1.48 -4.93 5.87
CA CYS A 52 1.40 -5.82 4.71
C CYS A 52 0.25 -5.44 3.80
N ALA A 53 -0.90 -5.15 4.38
CA ALA A 53 -2.06 -4.80 3.58
C ALA A 53 -1.86 -3.47 2.87
N ALA A 54 -1.22 -2.52 3.52
CA ALA A 54 -0.95 -1.23 2.91
C ALA A 54 0.06 -1.38 1.76
N GLU A 55 1.03 -2.26 1.92
CA GLU A 55 1.99 -2.52 0.86
C GLU A 55 1.29 -3.14 -0.34
N ALA A 56 0.43 -4.12 -0.10
CA ALA A 56 -0.31 -4.77 -1.18
C ALA A 56 -1.22 -3.77 -1.89
N ASN A 57 -1.88 -2.92 -1.12
CA ASN A 57 -2.76 -1.92 -1.71
C ASN A 57 -1.98 -0.92 -2.55
N PHE A 58 -0.82 -0.50 -2.09
CA PHE A 58 0.00 0.43 -2.86
C PHE A 58 0.36 -0.18 -4.21
N ARG A 59 0.76 -1.46 -4.22
CA ARG A 59 1.08 -2.12 -5.48
C ARG A 59 -0.14 -2.25 -6.37
N TYR A 60 -1.28 -2.55 -5.77
CA TYR A 60 -2.51 -2.65 -6.52
C TYR A 60 -2.85 -1.32 -7.19
N GLN A 61 -2.72 -0.22 -6.44
CA GLN A 61 -3.03 1.09 -7.00
C GLN A 61 -2.03 1.49 -8.08
N GLN A 62 -0.77 1.08 -7.95
CA GLN A 62 0.21 1.33 -8.98
C GLN A 62 -0.18 0.64 -10.29
N ILE A 63 -0.60 -0.61 -10.19
CA ILE A 63 -1.00 -1.38 -11.37
C ILE A 63 -2.25 -0.79 -11.99
N LYS A 64 -3.18 -0.40 -11.14
CA LYS A 64 -4.43 0.16 -11.61
C LYS A 64 -4.17 1.49 -12.32
N ALA A 65 -3.29 2.30 -11.77
CA ALA A 65 -2.98 3.59 -12.39
C ALA A 65 -2.29 3.39 -13.73
N ALA A 66 -1.43 2.38 -13.83
CA ALA A 66 -0.75 2.10 -15.09
C ALA A 66 -1.74 1.67 -16.16
N ARG A 67 -2.74 0.85 -15.77
CA ARG A 67 -3.73 0.44 -16.73
C ARG A 67 -4.63 1.60 -17.11
N GLY A 68 -4.96 2.41 -16.14
CA GLY A 68 -5.83 3.55 -16.40
C GLY A 68 -5.22 4.53 -17.36
N ALA A 69 -3.89 4.58 -17.42
CA ALA A 69 -3.24 5.48 -18.34
C ALA A 69 -3.61 5.17 -19.78
N GLU A 70 -3.86 3.92 -20.09
CA GLU A 70 -4.26 3.57 -21.44
C GLU A 70 -5.70 3.90 -21.69
N GLU A 71 -6.53 3.76 -20.70
CA GLU A 71 -7.93 4.04 -20.89
C GLU A 71 -8.22 5.51 -20.80
N TYR A 72 -7.25 6.25 -20.36
CA TYR A 72 -7.44 7.66 -20.17
C TYR A 72 -7.90 8.36 -21.44
N THR A 73 -7.45 7.92 -22.59
CA THR A 73 -7.84 8.56 -23.82
C THR A 73 -9.34 8.55 -24.02
N TYR A 74 -10.02 7.58 -23.42
CA TYR A 74 -11.44 7.55 -23.55
C TYR A 74 -12.09 8.08 -22.33
N ALA A 75 -11.62 7.68 -21.20
CA ALA A 75 -12.27 8.03 -19.97
C ALA A 75 -12.14 9.49 -19.62
N GLY A 76 -11.10 10.12 -20.07
CA GLY A 76 -10.96 11.51 -19.79
C GLY A 76 -10.25 11.79 -18.50
N LYS A 77 -10.19 13.04 -18.15
CA LYS A 77 -9.36 13.44 -17.04
C LYS A 77 -9.84 12.99 -15.70
N LEU A 78 -11.13 12.84 -15.57
CA LEU A 78 -11.66 12.46 -14.27
C LEU A 78 -11.11 11.13 -13.82
N SER A 79 -11.09 10.18 -14.72
CA SER A 79 -10.61 8.85 -14.37
C SER A 79 -9.15 8.91 -13.96
N LYS A 80 -8.37 9.65 -14.72
CA LYS A 80 -6.95 9.74 -14.43
C LYS A 80 -6.72 10.42 -13.09
N ASN A 81 -7.44 11.47 -12.80
CA ASN A 81 -7.28 12.18 -11.55
C ASN A 81 -7.66 11.31 -10.37
N GLY A 82 -8.72 10.54 -10.50
CA GLY A 82 -9.14 9.66 -9.44
C GLY A 82 -8.09 8.60 -9.15
N GLN A 83 -7.49 8.06 -10.20
CA GLN A 83 -6.47 7.05 -10.01
C GLN A 83 -5.22 7.64 -9.39
N ALA A 84 -4.83 8.83 -9.80
CA ALA A 84 -3.65 9.47 -9.22
C ALA A 84 -3.87 9.76 -7.74
N THR A 85 -5.08 10.19 -7.38
CA THR A 85 -5.40 10.45 -5.99
C THR A 85 -5.35 9.16 -5.17
N ALA A 86 -5.92 8.09 -5.71
CA ALA A 86 -5.92 6.82 -4.99
C ALA A 86 -4.50 6.32 -4.77
N LEU A 87 -3.63 6.50 -5.76
CA LEU A 87 -2.25 6.08 -5.62
C LEU A 87 -1.53 6.91 -4.57
N THR A 88 -1.77 8.22 -4.56
CA THR A 88 -1.16 9.09 -3.58
C THR A 88 -1.61 8.73 -2.17
N CYS A 89 -2.88 8.45 -2.00
CA CYS A 89 -3.39 8.05 -0.70
C CYS A 89 -2.80 6.72 -0.26
N ALA A 90 -2.66 5.78 -1.19
CA ALA A 90 -2.07 4.49 -0.85
C ALA A 90 -0.61 4.65 -0.43
N GLU A 91 0.10 5.56 -1.07
CA GLU A 91 1.48 5.83 -0.72
C GLU A 91 1.58 6.44 0.67
N SER A 92 0.71 7.40 0.98
CA SER A 92 0.66 8.01 2.29
C SER A 92 0.35 6.98 3.37
N LEU A 93 -0.61 6.13 3.09
CA LEU A 93 -1.02 5.11 4.04
C LEU A 93 0.13 4.15 4.31
N LEU A 94 0.83 3.75 3.27
CA LEU A 94 1.97 2.85 3.41
C LEU A 94 3.05 3.51 4.26
N ARG A 95 3.33 4.77 4.02
CA ARG A 95 4.35 5.47 4.77
C ARG A 95 3.97 5.57 6.24
N ASP A 96 2.69 5.82 6.52
CA ASP A 96 2.22 5.91 7.90
C ASP A 96 2.40 4.60 8.63
N TYR A 97 2.11 3.48 7.97
CA TYR A 97 2.25 2.19 8.63
C TYR A 97 3.72 1.80 8.78
N TYR A 98 4.58 2.25 7.88
CA TYR A 98 6.00 2.02 8.08
C TYR A 98 6.46 2.74 9.35
N GLN A 99 5.99 3.96 9.57
CA GLN A 99 6.35 4.68 10.77
C GLN A 99 5.81 4.00 12.01
N LEU A 100 4.60 3.48 11.92
CA LEU A 100 3.99 2.80 13.04
C LEU A 100 4.77 1.56 13.42
N CYS A 101 5.37 0.91 12.45
CA CYS A 101 6.10 -0.33 12.67
C CYS A 101 7.60 -0.13 12.79
N GLU A 102 8.07 1.10 12.95
CA GLU A 102 9.50 1.33 12.87
C GLU A 102 10.29 0.59 13.95
N ASP A 103 9.65 0.24 15.05
CA ASP A 103 10.34 -0.53 16.09
C ASP A 103 10.32 -2.02 15.81
N LEU A 104 9.63 -2.46 14.76
CA LEU A 104 9.53 -3.88 14.43
C LEU A 104 10.35 -4.26 13.21
N ILE A 105 10.75 -3.28 12.39
CA ILE A 105 11.42 -3.58 11.14
C ILE A 105 12.69 -2.77 11.02
N ARG A 106 13.57 -3.21 10.12
CA ARG A 106 14.78 -2.46 9.86
C ARG A 106 14.42 -1.18 9.15
N PRO A 107 15.20 -0.12 9.38
CA PRO A 107 14.92 1.14 8.69
C PRO A 107 14.97 0.96 7.18
N GLN A 108 14.02 1.57 6.50
CA GLN A 108 13.94 1.48 5.04
C GLN A 108 14.02 2.89 4.46
N THR A 109 14.71 3.00 3.34
CA THR A 109 14.78 4.26 2.64
C THR A 109 13.74 4.20 1.53
N PHE A 110 12.72 5.04 1.65
CA PHE A 110 11.72 5.02 0.63
C PHE A 110 11.90 6.19 -0.25
N THR A 111 11.98 5.94 -1.51
CA THR A 111 12.21 6.99 -2.41
C THR A 111 10.97 7.12 -3.17
N PHE A 112 9.98 7.60 -2.63
CA PHE A 112 8.80 7.83 -3.38
C PHE A 112 9.06 9.11 -4.08
N MET A 113 9.14 9.07 -5.17
CA MET A 113 9.51 10.08 -5.88
C MET A 113 8.84 11.18 -5.67
N THR A 114 8.34 11.49 -5.68
CA THR A 114 7.77 12.51 -5.52
C THR A 114 7.96 13.25 -4.73
N THR A 115 8.24 12.87 -4.20
CA THR A 115 8.54 13.50 -3.45
C THR A 115 7.69 14.39 -3.19
N GLY A 116 7.05 14.27 -3.33
CA GLY A 116 6.16 14.95 -3.06
C GLY A 116 6.06 15.89 -2.29
N LYS A 117 6.67 16.32 -2.06
CA LYS A 117 6.77 17.13 -1.21
C LYS A 117 5.61 17.87 -1.24
N GLU A 118 5.04 17.91 -1.98
CA GLU A 118 4.14 18.63 -1.98
C GLU A 118 2.97 18.13 -1.67
N ALA A 119 2.47 18.22 -1.08
CA ALA A 119 1.32 17.95 -0.89
C ALA A 119 0.65 16.87 -0.98
N GLU A 120 0.16 16.38 -0.36
CA GLU A 120 -0.42 15.37 -0.43
C GLU A 120 -1.76 15.54 -0.16
N PRO A 121 -2.40 15.36 -0.76
CA PRO A 121 -3.69 15.57 -0.71
C PRO A 121 -4.54 14.69 0.06
N CYS A 122 -4.28 13.53 0.13
CA CYS A 122 -5.18 12.69 0.84
C CYS A 122 -5.02 12.83 2.31
N SER A 123 -4.15 13.70 2.70
CA SER A 123 -3.91 13.73 4.02
C SER A 123 -4.52 14.84 4.58
N PRO A 124 -5.47 14.73 5.11
CA PRO A 124 -6.08 15.80 5.63
C PRO A 124 -5.53 16.24 6.83
N ARG A 125 -4.93 15.65 7.43
CA ARG A 125 -4.41 15.91 8.53
C ARG A 125 -3.95 17.08 8.53
N SER A 126 -3.81 17.29 8.01
CA SER A 126 -3.20 18.30 8.04
C SER A 126 -3.52 19.07 8.57
#